data_1797b97a1a47d8b9d825b1761d0943b5
#
_entry.id   1797b97a1a47d8b9d825b1761d0943b5
#
_cell.length_a   1.000
_cell.length_b   1.000
_cell.length_c   1.000
_cell.angle_alpha   90.00
_cell.angle_beta   90.00
_cell.angle_gamma   90.00
#
_symmetry.space_group_name_H-M   'P 1'
#
loop_
_entity.id
_entity.type
_entity.pdbx_description
1 polymer ?
#
loop_
_entity_poly.entity_id
_entity_poly.type
_entity_poly.pdbx_seq_one_letter_code
_entity_poly.pdbx_strand_id
1 'polypeptide(L)'
;MTIWNLGSINADLVYDVPHLPGPGETLATSGMSRGLGGKGANMSVAAARAGGRVAHVGAVGADGQWMVQRLLEYGVDTRFIGEVDAVSGHAIIAVDTSGENLIIIHGGANRAISMDLVGRALAQAEAGDLFVTQNETNAQAEAARMARDLGLRVAYAAAPFDRDEVQAVLPLLDLLVLNEVEAQQLEAATGLAPDALPVADVIVTLGARGCRWYGAEGARDFPAFKVTPVDTTGAGDTFTGYVIAGIDRGLPMPQAIAQAMRAAAIMVTRHGTADVIPDLKDVQEAQF
;
A
#
# COMPACT_ATOMS: atom_id res chain seq x y z
N MET A 1 3.21 11.08 16.25
CA MET A 1 3.31 9.61 16.35
C MET A 1 4.14 9.10 15.16
N THR A 2 4.52 7.85 15.12
CA THR A 2 5.28 7.24 14.01
C THR A 2 4.43 6.16 13.35
N ILE A 3 4.52 6.08 12.03
CA ILE A 3 3.87 5.02 11.24
C ILE A 3 4.92 3.94 10.97
N TRP A 4 4.68 2.74 11.47
CA TRP A 4 5.52 1.55 11.28
C TRP A 4 4.90 0.70 10.19
N ASN A 5 5.50 0.70 9.00
CA ASN A 5 4.97 -0.02 7.84
C ASN A 5 5.79 -1.30 7.58
N LEU A 6 5.24 -2.46 7.96
CA LEU A 6 5.76 -3.75 7.49
C LEU A 6 5.23 -4.00 6.08
N GLY A 7 6.08 -3.82 5.07
CA GLY A 7 5.61 -3.80 3.71
C GLY A 7 6.62 -4.25 2.66
N SER A 8 6.08 -4.55 1.48
CA SER A 8 6.85 -4.94 0.30
C SER A 8 7.62 -3.79 -0.30
N ILE A 9 8.78 -4.14 -0.86
CA ILE A 9 9.62 -3.26 -1.70
C ILE A 9 9.87 -4.02 -3.00
N ASN A 10 9.38 -3.51 -4.13
CA ASN A 10 9.52 -4.15 -5.43
C ASN A 10 10.23 -3.24 -6.42
N ALA A 11 11.04 -3.87 -7.30
CA ALA A 11 11.45 -3.25 -8.53
C ALA A 11 10.37 -3.46 -9.59
N ASP A 12 9.69 -2.41 -10.02
CA ASP A 12 8.76 -2.48 -11.14
C ASP A 12 9.55 -2.39 -12.45
N LEU A 13 9.58 -3.48 -13.22
CA LEU A 13 10.26 -3.61 -14.50
C LEU A 13 9.21 -3.54 -15.61
N VAL A 14 9.03 -2.36 -16.18
CA VAL A 14 8.00 -2.10 -17.20
C VAL A 14 8.60 -2.26 -18.59
N TYR A 15 7.98 -3.10 -19.41
CA TYR A 15 8.36 -3.39 -20.78
C TYR A 15 7.26 -2.94 -21.74
N ASP A 16 7.60 -2.06 -22.67
CA ASP A 16 6.70 -1.67 -23.75
C ASP A 16 6.70 -2.74 -24.83
N VAL A 17 5.54 -3.31 -25.12
CA VAL A 17 5.39 -4.38 -26.11
C VAL A 17 4.37 -3.97 -27.20
N PRO A 18 4.48 -4.50 -28.43
CA PRO A 18 3.50 -4.19 -29.47
C PRO A 18 2.10 -4.76 -29.16
N HIS A 19 2.03 -5.87 -28.47
CA HIS A 19 0.83 -6.54 -27.92
C HIS A 19 1.25 -7.47 -26.79
N LEU A 20 0.31 -7.90 -25.94
CA LEU A 20 0.62 -8.88 -24.88
C LEU A 20 0.90 -10.25 -25.52
N PRO A 21 2.02 -10.93 -25.15
CA PRO A 21 2.41 -12.19 -25.75
C PRO A 21 1.43 -13.32 -25.46
N GLY A 22 1.04 -14.07 -26.48
CA GLY A 22 0.29 -15.30 -26.34
C GLY A 22 1.18 -16.50 -25.97
N PRO A 23 0.57 -17.66 -25.62
CA PRO A 23 1.32 -18.88 -25.32
C PRO A 23 2.23 -19.31 -26.49
N GLY A 24 3.54 -19.47 -26.20
CA GLY A 24 4.56 -19.86 -27.18
C GLY A 24 5.10 -18.71 -28.03
N GLU A 25 4.64 -17.50 -27.86
CA GLU A 25 5.10 -16.32 -28.58
C GLU A 25 6.35 -15.70 -27.91
N THR A 26 7.26 -15.19 -28.73
CA THR A 26 8.42 -14.42 -28.28
C THR A 26 8.36 -13.03 -28.92
N LEU A 27 8.39 -11.98 -28.09
CA LEU A 27 8.35 -10.60 -28.54
C LEU A 27 9.65 -9.87 -28.19
N ALA A 28 10.04 -8.92 -29.05
CA ALA A 28 11.03 -7.92 -28.70
C ALA A 28 10.32 -6.69 -28.12
N THR A 29 10.82 -6.15 -27.03
CA THR A 29 10.31 -4.93 -26.41
C THR A 29 10.80 -3.69 -27.17
N SER A 30 10.01 -2.64 -27.23
CA SER A 30 10.39 -1.35 -27.79
C SER A 30 11.02 -0.39 -26.75
N GLY A 31 10.76 -0.64 -25.47
CA GLY A 31 11.28 0.13 -24.36
C GLY A 31 11.31 -0.67 -23.06
N MET A 32 12.11 -0.20 -22.12
CA MET A 32 12.14 -0.72 -20.76
C MET A 32 12.40 0.42 -19.77
N SER A 33 11.61 0.46 -18.71
CA SER A 33 11.85 1.34 -17.57
C SER A 33 11.86 0.56 -16.26
N ARG A 34 12.47 1.16 -15.24
CA ARG A 34 12.55 0.59 -13.89
C ARG A 34 12.13 1.64 -12.87
N GLY A 35 11.15 1.29 -12.03
CA GLY A 35 10.64 2.15 -10.98
C GLY A 35 10.64 1.47 -9.60
N LEU A 36 10.48 2.27 -8.55
CA LEU A 36 10.17 1.78 -7.22
C LEU A 36 8.68 1.48 -7.15
N GLY A 37 8.35 0.25 -6.77
CA GLY A 37 6.99 -0.21 -6.52
C GLY A 37 6.89 -1.09 -5.28
N GLY A 38 5.83 -1.87 -5.22
CA GLY A 38 5.43 -2.63 -4.04
C GLY A 38 4.45 -1.83 -3.18
N LYS A 39 3.39 -2.50 -2.74
CA LYS A 39 2.32 -1.82 -1.96
C LYS A 39 2.86 -1.16 -0.70
N GLY A 40 3.76 -1.84 0.01
CA GLY A 40 4.40 -1.29 1.20
C GLY A 40 5.21 -0.04 0.92
N ALA A 41 6.06 -0.07 -0.12
CA ALA A 41 6.86 1.08 -0.53
C ALA A 41 5.97 2.26 -0.95
N ASN A 42 4.95 2.01 -1.78
CA ASN A 42 4.00 3.03 -2.21
C ASN A 42 3.27 3.68 -1.03
N MET A 43 2.76 2.88 -0.07
CA MET A 43 2.10 3.39 1.14
C MET A 43 3.04 4.19 2.02
N SER A 44 4.31 3.76 2.17
CA SER A 44 5.32 4.50 2.93
C SER A 44 5.62 5.86 2.30
N VAL A 45 5.81 5.90 0.98
CA VAL A 45 6.04 7.15 0.24
C VAL A 45 4.81 8.06 0.35
N ALA A 46 3.60 7.52 0.18
CA ALA A 46 2.37 8.28 0.29
C ALA A 46 2.20 8.89 1.69
N ALA A 47 2.44 8.11 2.74
CA ALA A 47 2.33 8.60 4.10
C ALA A 47 3.41 9.64 4.43
N ALA A 48 4.64 9.49 3.97
CA ALA A 48 5.70 10.48 4.13
C ALA A 48 5.37 11.79 3.41
N ARG A 49 4.92 11.73 2.15
CA ARG A 49 4.48 12.89 1.36
C ARG A 49 3.23 13.58 1.92
N ALA A 50 2.39 12.83 2.66
CA ALA A 50 1.28 13.38 3.44
C ALA A 50 1.71 14.03 4.77
N GLY A 51 3.01 14.09 5.06
CA GLY A 51 3.58 14.71 6.27
C GLY A 51 3.62 13.80 7.49
N GLY A 52 3.44 12.48 7.33
CA GLY A 52 3.63 11.47 8.38
C GLY A 52 5.11 11.13 8.60
N ARG A 53 5.47 10.73 9.81
CA ARG A 53 6.78 10.13 10.12
C ARG A 53 6.66 8.62 9.89
N VAL A 54 7.36 8.10 8.88
CA VAL A 54 7.23 6.71 8.44
C VAL A 54 8.55 5.98 8.61
N ALA A 55 8.53 4.86 9.32
CA ALA A 55 9.58 3.86 9.35
C ALA A 55 9.13 2.63 8.54
N HIS A 56 9.88 2.30 7.50
CA HIS A 56 9.60 1.10 6.69
C HIS A 56 10.35 -0.09 7.26
N VAL A 57 9.61 -1.16 7.54
CA VAL A 57 10.13 -2.47 7.96
C VAL A 57 10.00 -3.42 6.79
N GLY A 58 11.12 -3.88 6.23
CA GLY A 58 11.09 -4.67 5.01
C GLY A 58 12.44 -5.33 4.72
N ALA A 59 12.55 -5.96 3.55
CA ALA A 59 13.80 -6.56 3.11
C ALA A 59 14.02 -6.39 1.61
N VAL A 60 15.29 -6.29 1.22
CA VAL A 60 15.76 -6.31 -0.16
C VAL A 60 16.91 -7.30 -0.30
N GLY A 61 17.20 -7.73 -1.52
CA GLY A 61 18.46 -8.41 -1.83
C GLY A 61 19.58 -7.41 -2.11
N ALA A 62 20.77 -7.91 -2.38
CA ALA A 62 21.93 -7.08 -2.77
C ALA A 62 21.67 -6.21 -4.01
N ASP A 63 20.76 -6.64 -4.89
CA ASP A 63 20.28 -5.93 -6.08
C ASP A 63 19.33 -4.77 -5.77
N GLY A 64 18.83 -4.65 -4.51
CA GLY A 64 17.75 -3.74 -4.11
C GLY A 64 18.19 -2.45 -3.43
N GLN A 65 19.47 -2.20 -3.23
CA GLN A 65 19.97 -1.01 -2.50
C GLN A 65 19.51 0.32 -3.10
N TRP A 66 19.30 0.39 -4.42
CA TRP A 66 18.76 1.57 -5.09
C TRP A 66 17.31 1.88 -4.66
N MET A 67 16.50 0.87 -4.33
CA MET A 67 15.12 1.05 -3.84
C MET A 67 15.13 1.61 -2.42
N VAL A 68 16.05 1.14 -1.57
CA VAL A 68 16.25 1.70 -0.21
C VAL A 68 16.64 3.17 -0.28
N GLN A 69 17.58 3.50 -1.18
CA GLN A 69 17.99 4.89 -1.41
C GLN A 69 16.82 5.74 -1.89
N ARG A 70 15.98 5.21 -2.79
CA ARG A 70 14.80 5.90 -3.29
C ARG A 70 13.76 6.18 -2.18
N LEU A 71 13.51 5.21 -1.31
CA LEU A 71 12.65 5.40 -0.14
C LEU A 71 13.18 6.50 0.79
N LEU A 72 14.49 6.52 1.03
CA LEU A 72 15.14 7.56 1.83
C LEU A 72 14.97 8.95 1.20
N GLU A 73 15.13 9.08 -0.12
CA GLU A 73 14.92 10.32 -0.88
C GLU A 73 13.48 10.84 -0.76
N TYR A 74 12.50 9.94 -0.60
CA TYR A 74 11.10 10.29 -0.38
C TYR A 74 10.74 10.58 1.10
N GLY A 75 11.76 10.59 2.00
CA GLY A 75 11.57 10.94 3.39
C GLY A 75 11.13 9.78 4.30
N VAL A 76 11.27 8.54 3.83
CA VAL A 76 10.97 7.33 4.62
C VAL A 76 12.21 6.96 5.44
N ASP A 77 12.03 6.63 6.72
CA ASP A 77 13.09 6.04 7.56
C ASP A 77 13.34 4.59 7.12
N THR A 78 14.52 4.32 6.60
CA THR A 78 14.92 3.04 6.01
C THR A 78 15.80 2.17 6.91
N ARG A 79 16.03 2.57 8.18
CA ARG A 79 16.91 1.86 9.13
C ARG A 79 16.51 0.43 9.42
N PHE A 80 15.23 0.09 9.17
CA PHE A 80 14.66 -1.24 9.38
C PHE A 80 14.39 -1.99 8.08
N ILE A 81 15.12 -1.65 7.01
CA ILE A 81 15.14 -2.45 5.78
C ILE A 81 16.40 -3.32 5.83
N GLY A 82 16.20 -4.64 5.91
CA GLY A 82 17.28 -5.62 5.95
C GLY A 82 17.74 -6.03 4.54
N GLU A 83 19.03 -6.34 4.40
CA GLU A 83 19.53 -7.06 3.23
C GLU A 83 19.52 -8.56 3.53
N VAL A 84 18.98 -9.36 2.62
CA VAL A 84 18.85 -10.82 2.75
C VAL A 84 19.48 -11.53 1.55
N ASP A 85 19.83 -12.81 1.73
CA ASP A 85 20.36 -13.65 0.65
C ASP A 85 19.23 -14.20 -0.23
N ALA A 86 18.55 -13.27 -0.92
CA ALA A 86 17.50 -13.52 -1.91
C ALA A 86 17.49 -12.36 -2.90
N VAL A 87 16.98 -12.58 -4.11
CA VAL A 87 16.70 -11.46 -5.03
C VAL A 87 15.62 -10.57 -4.44
N SER A 88 15.68 -9.28 -4.70
CA SER A 88 14.66 -8.35 -4.28
C SER A 88 13.28 -8.69 -4.88
N GLY A 89 12.21 -8.33 -4.19
CA GLY A 89 10.89 -8.37 -4.77
C GLY A 89 10.83 -7.57 -6.07
N HIS A 90 10.12 -8.07 -7.07
CA HIS A 90 9.98 -7.36 -8.33
C HIS A 90 8.69 -7.73 -9.06
N ALA A 91 8.22 -6.81 -9.90
CA ALA A 91 7.14 -7.03 -10.86
C ALA A 91 7.68 -6.90 -12.29
N ILE A 92 7.38 -7.88 -13.13
CA ILE A 92 7.56 -7.80 -14.59
C ILE A 92 6.21 -7.34 -15.14
N ILE A 93 6.20 -6.17 -15.77
CA ILE A 93 4.99 -5.52 -16.28
C ILE A 93 5.15 -5.32 -17.77
N ALA A 94 4.40 -6.06 -18.57
CA ALA A 94 4.31 -5.83 -20.02
C ALA A 94 3.11 -4.92 -20.29
N VAL A 95 3.33 -3.81 -21.01
CA VAL A 95 2.29 -2.86 -21.39
C VAL A 95 2.25 -2.77 -22.91
N ASP A 96 1.09 -2.98 -23.49
CA ASP A 96 0.90 -2.90 -24.93
C ASP A 96 0.50 -1.49 -25.41
N THR A 97 0.43 -1.32 -26.73
CA THR A 97 0.09 -0.04 -27.35
C THR A 97 -1.33 0.45 -27.06
N SER A 98 -2.22 -0.41 -26.55
CA SER A 98 -3.57 -0.05 -26.13
C SER A 98 -3.65 0.36 -24.65
N GLY A 99 -2.55 0.15 -23.88
CA GLY A 99 -2.50 0.36 -22.44
C GLY A 99 -2.94 -0.86 -21.62
N GLU A 100 -3.25 -1.98 -22.26
CA GLU A 100 -3.47 -3.26 -21.56
C GLU A 100 -2.16 -3.76 -20.97
N ASN A 101 -2.23 -4.38 -19.79
CA ASN A 101 -1.04 -4.87 -19.11
C ASN A 101 -1.15 -6.33 -18.65
N LEU A 102 0.03 -6.94 -18.51
CA LEU A 102 0.23 -8.26 -17.90
C LEU A 102 1.27 -8.06 -16.80
N ILE A 103 0.96 -8.50 -15.58
CA ILE A 103 1.83 -8.32 -14.43
C ILE A 103 2.17 -9.69 -13.82
N ILE A 104 3.48 -9.93 -13.64
CA ILE A 104 4.00 -11.10 -12.94
C ILE A 104 4.79 -10.60 -11.74
N ILE A 105 4.41 -11.03 -10.53
CA ILE A 105 5.07 -10.62 -9.27
C ILE A 105 5.91 -11.77 -8.73
N HIS A 106 7.16 -11.46 -8.35
CA HIS A 106 8.03 -12.32 -7.57
C HIS A 106 8.28 -11.70 -6.19
N GLY A 107 7.87 -12.39 -5.12
CA GLY A 107 7.99 -11.85 -3.76
C GLY A 107 9.42 -11.67 -3.28
N GLY A 108 10.32 -12.60 -3.64
CA GLY A 108 11.76 -12.50 -3.31
C GLY A 108 12.02 -12.18 -1.84
N ALA A 109 12.87 -11.19 -1.59
CA ALA A 109 13.27 -10.73 -0.27
C ALA A 109 12.07 -10.32 0.63
N ASN A 110 10.95 -9.90 0.05
CA ASN A 110 9.74 -9.58 0.83
C ASN A 110 9.18 -10.77 1.62
N ARG A 111 9.52 -11.99 1.24
CA ARG A 111 9.11 -13.23 1.93
C ARG A 111 10.18 -13.76 2.90
N ALA A 112 11.26 -12.99 3.11
CA ALA A 112 12.38 -13.36 3.97
C ALA A 112 12.65 -12.36 5.12
N ILE A 113 11.64 -11.55 5.48
CA ILE A 113 11.73 -10.61 6.60
C ILE A 113 11.79 -11.39 7.91
N SER A 114 12.81 -11.17 8.72
CA SER A 114 12.97 -11.87 10.00
C SER A 114 12.17 -11.19 11.11
N MET A 115 11.59 -11.99 12.03
CA MET A 115 10.91 -11.47 13.22
C MET A 115 11.85 -10.71 14.16
N ASP A 116 13.16 -11.01 14.13
CA ASP A 116 14.16 -10.24 14.86
C ASP A 116 14.25 -8.79 14.33
N LEU A 117 14.21 -8.58 13.01
CA LEU A 117 14.15 -7.24 12.41
C LEU A 117 12.87 -6.51 12.82
N VAL A 118 11.72 -7.17 12.73
CA VAL A 118 10.42 -6.62 13.16
C VAL A 118 10.47 -6.25 14.65
N GLY A 119 10.99 -7.12 15.50
CA GLY A 119 11.14 -6.86 16.93
C GLY A 119 12.04 -5.68 17.25
N ARG A 120 13.18 -5.54 16.54
CA ARG A 120 14.05 -4.37 16.71
C ARG A 120 13.38 -3.07 16.26
N ALA A 121 12.57 -3.11 15.22
CA ALA A 121 11.82 -1.95 14.76
C ALA A 121 10.76 -1.55 15.79
N LEU A 122 9.89 -2.47 16.17
CA LEU A 122 8.78 -2.20 17.09
C LEU A 122 9.23 -1.92 18.53
N ALA A 123 10.45 -2.33 18.92
CA ALA A 123 11.05 -1.91 20.20
C ALA A 123 11.32 -0.39 20.30
N GLN A 124 11.27 0.33 19.17
CA GLN A 124 11.37 1.80 19.15
C GLN A 124 10.00 2.50 19.02
N ALA A 125 8.93 1.71 18.93
CA ALA A 125 7.58 2.24 18.84
C ALA A 125 7.08 2.69 20.21
N GLU A 126 6.21 3.70 20.21
CA GLU A 126 5.54 4.21 21.41
C GLU A 126 4.05 3.85 21.36
N ALA A 127 3.44 3.68 22.52
CA ALA A 127 2.00 3.42 22.60
C ALA A 127 1.22 4.56 21.90
N GLY A 128 0.26 4.17 21.05
CA GLY A 128 -0.49 5.10 20.21
C GLY A 128 0.09 5.30 18.82
N ASP A 129 1.33 4.89 18.55
CA ASP A 129 1.85 4.82 17.17
C ASP A 129 0.95 3.95 16.28
N LEU A 130 1.15 4.00 14.99
CA LEU A 130 0.36 3.27 14.01
C LEU A 130 1.22 2.22 13.31
N PHE A 131 0.78 0.96 13.32
CA PHE A 131 1.35 -0.13 12.54
C PHE A 131 0.48 -0.38 11.31
N VAL A 132 1.09 -0.57 10.15
CA VAL A 132 0.37 -0.92 8.91
C VAL A 132 1.07 -2.06 8.18
N THR A 133 0.29 -2.94 7.55
CA THR A 133 0.82 -4.02 6.72
C THR A 133 -0.13 -4.39 5.57
N GLN A 134 0.34 -5.22 4.62
CA GLN A 134 -0.36 -5.69 3.42
C GLN A 134 0.00 -7.16 3.16
N ASN A 135 -0.61 -7.80 2.14
CA ASN A 135 -0.40 -9.24 1.85
C ASN A 135 0.77 -9.54 0.87
N GLU A 136 1.77 -8.69 0.81
CA GLU A 136 2.92 -8.92 -0.06
C GLU A 136 4.19 -9.39 0.68
N THR A 137 4.13 -9.48 2.01
CA THR A 137 5.27 -9.90 2.86
C THR A 137 4.96 -11.20 3.60
N ASN A 138 5.90 -11.67 4.41
CA ASN A 138 5.66 -12.63 5.48
C ASN A 138 5.45 -11.90 6.83
N ALA A 139 5.14 -12.65 7.87
CA ALA A 139 5.12 -12.19 9.28
C ALA A 139 4.00 -11.19 9.66
N GLN A 140 2.98 -10.95 8.80
CA GLN A 140 1.95 -9.94 9.04
C GLN A 140 1.20 -10.15 10.36
N ALA A 141 0.69 -11.36 10.60
CA ALA A 141 -0.13 -11.66 11.78
C ALA A 141 0.69 -11.61 13.09
N GLU A 142 1.94 -12.07 13.05
CA GLU A 142 2.84 -12.04 14.23
C GLU A 142 3.24 -10.60 14.55
N ALA A 143 3.59 -9.81 13.53
CA ALA A 143 3.94 -8.40 13.69
C ALA A 143 2.74 -7.56 14.15
N ALA A 144 1.54 -7.79 13.60
CA ALA A 144 0.32 -7.12 14.04
C ALA A 144 -0.01 -7.43 15.50
N ARG A 145 0.18 -8.68 15.94
CA ARG A 145 -0.01 -9.05 17.35
C ARG A 145 0.99 -8.33 18.24
N MET A 146 2.28 -8.32 17.87
CA MET A 146 3.32 -7.60 18.60
C MET A 146 3.00 -6.11 18.69
N ALA A 147 2.54 -5.49 17.61
CA ALA A 147 2.12 -4.09 17.59
C ALA A 147 0.96 -3.83 18.56
N ARG A 148 -0.07 -4.69 18.58
CA ARG A 148 -1.19 -4.61 19.54
C ARG A 148 -0.72 -4.72 21.00
N ASP A 149 0.17 -5.66 21.28
CA ASP A 149 0.69 -5.88 22.64
C ASP A 149 1.51 -4.68 23.14
N LEU A 150 2.12 -3.93 22.25
CA LEU A 150 2.81 -2.68 22.52
C LEU A 150 1.88 -1.44 22.57
N GLY A 151 0.59 -1.62 22.32
CA GLY A 151 -0.40 -0.54 22.35
C GLY A 151 -0.45 0.33 21.10
N LEU A 152 0.03 -0.17 19.96
CA LEU A 152 -0.10 0.49 18.67
C LEU A 152 -1.50 0.26 18.10
N ARG A 153 -1.94 1.20 17.26
CA ARG A 153 -3.11 1.02 16.41
C ARG A 153 -2.70 0.23 15.17
N VAL A 154 -3.51 -0.76 14.78
CA VAL A 154 -3.20 -1.65 13.65
C VAL A 154 -4.09 -1.34 12.47
N ALA A 155 -3.47 -0.95 11.35
CA ALA A 155 -4.09 -0.76 10.05
C ALA A 155 -3.67 -1.89 9.08
N TYR A 156 -4.58 -2.31 8.23
CA TYR A 156 -4.33 -3.34 7.24
C TYR A 156 -4.95 -2.99 5.90
N ALA A 157 -4.16 -3.11 4.84
CA ALA A 157 -4.64 -3.10 3.47
C ALA A 157 -4.65 -4.55 2.96
N ALA A 158 -5.82 -5.14 2.81
CA ALA A 158 -5.97 -6.57 2.48
C ALA A 158 -5.67 -6.90 1.00
N ALA A 159 -4.60 -6.36 0.47
CA ALA A 159 -4.21 -6.43 -0.93
C ALA A 159 -2.79 -7.04 -1.11
N PRO A 160 -2.60 -7.99 -2.06
CA PRO A 160 -3.64 -8.76 -2.73
C PRO A 160 -4.44 -9.59 -1.72
N PHE A 161 -5.70 -9.91 -2.03
CA PHE A 161 -6.52 -10.67 -1.09
C PHE A 161 -5.98 -12.09 -0.90
N ASP A 162 -5.75 -12.47 0.35
CA ASP A 162 -5.46 -13.84 0.78
C ASP A 162 -6.36 -14.14 1.98
N ARG A 163 -7.16 -15.21 1.88
CA ARG A 163 -8.17 -15.54 2.88
C ARG A 163 -7.58 -15.84 4.25
N ASP A 164 -6.53 -16.65 4.29
CA ASP A 164 -5.96 -17.16 5.53
C ASP A 164 -5.19 -16.03 6.24
N GLU A 165 -4.45 -15.21 5.49
CA GLU A 165 -3.74 -14.06 6.01
C GLU A 165 -4.72 -13.01 6.59
N VAL A 166 -5.79 -12.68 5.83
CA VAL A 166 -6.78 -11.70 6.31
C VAL A 166 -7.48 -12.20 7.57
N GLN A 167 -7.87 -13.48 7.62
CA GLN A 167 -8.50 -14.05 8.81
C GLN A 167 -7.59 -14.06 10.04
N ALA A 168 -6.27 -14.27 9.85
CA ALA A 168 -5.29 -14.24 10.92
C ALA A 168 -5.07 -12.85 11.53
N VAL A 169 -5.19 -11.79 10.70
CA VAL A 169 -4.95 -10.39 11.12
C VAL A 169 -6.23 -9.70 11.58
N LEU A 170 -7.40 -10.06 11.04
CA LEU A 170 -8.69 -9.40 11.24
C LEU A 170 -9.04 -9.09 12.72
N PRO A 171 -8.84 -10.02 13.70
CA PRO A 171 -9.14 -9.74 15.12
C PRO A 171 -8.23 -8.68 15.77
N LEU A 172 -7.17 -8.28 15.10
CA LEU A 172 -6.15 -7.38 15.62
C LEU A 172 -6.32 -5.93 15.12
N LEU A 173 -7.27 -5.70 14.17
CA LEU A 173 -7.36 -4.46 13.42
C LEU A 173 -8.15 -3.36 14.13
N ASP A 174 -7.68 -2.13 13.97
CA ASP A 174 -8.41 -0.89 14.23
C ASP A 174 -8.92 -0.28 12.91
N LEU A 175 -8.17 -0.44 11.81
CA LEU A 175 -8.51 0.05 10.48
C LEU A 175 -8.28 -1.03 9.42
N LEU A 176 -9.28 -1.26 8.57
CA LEU A 176 -9.20 -2.12 7.40
C LEU A 176 -9.50 -1.33 6.14
N VAL A 177 -8.62 -1.42 5.14
CA VAL A 177 -8.84 -0.83 3.82
C VAL A 177 -8.88 -1.94 2.77
N LEU A 178 -9.93 -1.93 1.95
CA LEU A 178 -10.22 -2.90 0.91
C LEU A 178 -10.63 -2.19 -0.36
N ASN A 179 -10.43 -2.79 -1.53
CA ASN A 179 -11.20 -2.44 -2.70
C ASN A 179 -12.51 -3.25 -2.75
N GLU A 180 -13.39 -2.93 -3.71
CA GLU A 180 -14.69 -3.59 -3.84
C GLU A 180 -14.59 -5.10 -4.07
N VAL A 181 -13.59 -5.55 -4.85
CA VAL A 181 -13.36 -6.97 -5.12
C VAL A 181 -12.87 -7.69 -3.87
N GLU A 182 -11.91 -7.11 -3.16
CA GLU A 182 -11.39 -7.64 -1.90
C GLU A 182 -12.48 -7.69 -0.81
N ALA A 183 -13.36 -6.69 -0.76
CA ALA A 183 -14.50 -6.69 0.16
C ALA A 183 -15.47 -7.85 -0.14
N GLN A 184 -15.78 -8.11 -1.41
CA GLN A 184 -16.60 -9.25 -1.83
C GLN A 184 -15.92 -10.59 -1.50
N GLN A 185 -14.60 -10.70 -1.71
CA GLN A 185 -13.82 -11.89 -1.37
C GLN A 185 -13.81 -12.14 0.15
N LEU A 186 -13.69 -11.07 0.95
CA LEU A 186 -13.74 -11.16 2.41
C LEU A 186 -15.12 -11.58 2.90
N GLU A 187 -16.20 -11.01 2.34
CA GLU A 187 -17.57 -11.41 2.67
C GLU A 187 -17.82 -12.88 2.32
N ALA A 188 -17.37 -13.33 1.15
CA ALA A 188 -17.45 -14.74 0.76
C ALA A 188 -16.65 -15.67 1.69
N ALA A 189 -15.53 -15.20 2.23
CA ALA A 189 -14.66 -15.97 3.12
C ALA A 189 -15.16 -16.05 4.58
N THR A 190 -15.84 -15.00 5.07
CA THR A 190 -16.22 -14.84 6.47
C THR A 190 -17.73 -14.92 6.71
N GLY A 191 -18.54 -14.68 5.67
CA GLY A 191 -20.00 -14.51 5.79
C GLY A 191 -20.39 -13.15 6.38
N LEU A 192 -19.46 -12.22 6.57
CA LEU A 192 -19.68 -10.91 7.19
C LEU A 192 -19.52 -9.79 6.15
N ALA A 193 -20.55 -8.95 6.03
CA ALA A 193 -20.46 -7.71 5.26
C ALA A 193 -19.52 -6.70 5.95
N PRO A 194 -18.99 -5.71 5.23
CA PRO A 194 -18.03 -4.74 5.78
C PRO A 194 -18.47 -4.03 7.07
N ASP A 195 -19.76 -3.77 7.22
CA ASP A 195 -20.35 -3.12 8.40
C ASP A 195 -20.56 -4.07 9.60
N ALA A 196 -20.43 -5.38 9.37
CA ALA A 196 -20.54 -6.41 10.41
C ALA A 196 -19.18 -6.94 10.89
N LEU A 197 -18.08 -6.46 10.30
CA LEU A 197 -16.73 -6.87 10.69
C LEU A 197 -16.37 -6.33 12.08
N PRO A 198 -15.60 -7.08 12.89
CA PRO A 198 -15.16 -6.66 14.22
C PRO A 198 -13.98 -5.67 14.14
N VAL A 199 -14.08 -4.65 13.30
CA VAL A 199 -13.06 -3.62 13.06
C VAL A 199 -13.70 -2.25 13.26
N ALA A 200 -13.02 -1.35 13.98
CA ALA A 200 -13.59 -0.05 14.32
C ALA A 200 -13.86 0.83 13.10
N ASP A 201 -12.94 0.80 12.13
CA ASP A 201 -13.04 1.56 10.89
C ASP A 201 -12.77 0.64 9.69
N VAL A 202 -13.73 0.55 8.77
CA VAL A 202 -13.57 -0.18 7.50
C VAL A 202 -13.78 0.78 6.34
N ILE A 203 -12.83 0.84 5.41
CA ILE A 203 -12.94 1.68 4.20
C ILE A 203 -12.92 0.76 2.97
N VAL A 204 -13.97 0.87 2.15
CA VAL A 204 -14.05 0.17 0.86
C VAL A 204 -13.89 1.19 -0.26
N THR A 205 -12.80 1.09 -1.03
CA THR A 205 -12.57 1.91 -2.21
C THR A 205 -13.35 1.35 -3.41
N LEU A 206 -14.01 2.24 -4.17
CA LEU A 206 -14.96 1.92 -5.24
C LEU A 206 -14.46 2.46 -6.60
N GLY A 207 -13.16 2.68 -6.74
CA GLY A 207 -12.54 3.24 -7.94
C GLY A 207 -13.12 4.62 -8.30
N ALA A 208 -13.58 4.78 -9.54
CA ALA A 208 -14.16 6.05 -10.03
C ALA A 208 -15.44 6.50 -9.29
N ARG A 209 -16.04 5.64 -8.45
CA ARG A 209 -17.21 5.99 -7.61
C ARG A 209 -16.82 6.58 -6.26
N GLY A 210 -15.54 6.51 -5.87
CA GLY A 210 -15.05 7.03 -4.60
C GLY A 210 -14.77 5.95 -3.57
N CYS A 211 -15.22 6.15 -2.32
CA CYS A 211 -15.12 5.14 -1.28
C CYS A 211 -16.28 5.21 -0.30
N ARG A 212 -16.50 4.13 0.43
CA ARG A 212 -17.42 4.03 1.55
C ARG A 212 -16.66 3.71 2.83
N TRP A 213 -16.88 4.49 3.85
CA TRP A 213 -16.36 4.27 5.20
C TRP A 213 -17.49 3.78 6.11
N TYR A 214 -17.19 2.74 6.88
CA TYR A 214 -18.02 2.19 7.94
C TYR A 214 -17.29 2.46 9.26
N GLY A 215 -17.88 3.26 10.12
CA GLY A 215 -17.36 3.63 11.43
C GLY A 215 -18.46 3.60 12.48
N ALA A 216 -18.17 4.08 13.70
CA ALA A 216 -19.10 4.02 14.84
C ALA A 216 -20.45 4.70 14.60
N GLU A 217 -20.52 5.72 13.72
CA GLU A 217 -21.74 6.46 13.38
C GLU A 217 -22.47 5.84 12.18
N GLY A 218 -22.03 4.69 11.67
CA GLY A 218 -22.58 4.02 10.49
C GLY A 218 -21.80 4.28 9.20
N ALA A 219 -22.42 4.00 8.06
CA ALA A 219 -21.77 4.10 6.76
C ALA A 219 -21.85 5.52 6.19
N ARG A 220 -20.74 5.97 5.56
CA ARG A 220 -20.67 7.26 4.88
C ARG A 220 -19.95 7.13 3.54
N ASP A 221 -20.55 7.69 2.49
CA ASP A 221 -19.99 7.72 1.13
C ASP A 221 -19.18 9.00 0.89
N PHE A 222 -18.08 8.83 0.16
CA PHE A 222 -17.20 9.91 -0.33
C PHE A 222 -17.08 9.75 -1.85
N PRO A 223 -17.69 10.63 -2.65
CA PRO A 223 -17.62 10.55 -4.11
C PRO A 223 -16.21 10.87 -4.61
N ALA A 224 -15.80 10.21 -5.70
CA ALA A 224 -14.52 10.50 -6.34
C ALA A 224 -14.53 11.87 -7.02
N PHE A 225 -13.35 12.49 -7.13
CA PHE A 225 -13.15 13.66 -8.00
C PHE A 225 -13.18 13.22 -9.46
N LYS A 226 -13.75 14.06 -10.34
CA LYS A 226 -13.81 13.78 -11.77
C LYS A 226 -12.49 14.14 -12.42
N VAL A 227 -11.73 13.15 -12.79
CA VAL A 227 -10.45 13.28 -13.50
C VAL A 227 -10.40 12.32 -14.68
N THR A 228 -9.53 12.58 -15.66
CA THR A 228 -9.24 11.62 -16.72
C THR A 228 -8.06 10.76 -16.26
N PRO A 229 -8.24 9.47 -15.97
CA PRO A 229 -7.16 8.62 -15.51
C PRO A 229 -6.18 8.33 -16.65
N VAL A 230 -4.90 8.32 -16.31
CA VAL A 230 -3.78 7.94 -17.18
C VAL A 230 -3.23 6.59 -16.72
N ASP A 231 -3.02 6.44 -15.40
CA ASP A 231 -2.54 5.20 -14.78
C ASP A 231 -3.17 5.08 -13.39
N THR A 232 -3.80 3.95 -13.09
CA THR A 232 -4.45 3.71 -11.80
C THR A 232 -3.61 2.89 -10.83
N THR A 233 -2.40 2.48 -11.25
CA THR A 233 -1.47 1.68 -10.44
C THR A 233 -1.06 2.47 -9.19
N GLY A 234 -1.14 1.86 -8.01
CA GLY A 234 -0.77 2.48 -6.75
C GLY A 234 -1.74 3.54 -6.20
N ALA A 235 -2.89 3.78 -6.85
CA ALA A 235 -3.91 4.72 -6.36
C ALA A 235 -4.47 4.30 -4.99
N GLY A 236 -4.72 3.00 -4.80
CA GLY A 236 -5.15 2.44 -3.51
C GLY A 236 -4.09 2.57 -2.43
N ASP A 237 -2.82 2.36 -2.79
CA ASP A 237 -1.68 2.51 -1.87
C ASP A 237 -1.53 3.99 -1.46
N THR A 238 -1.64 4.91 -2.43
CA THR A 238 -1.62 6.36 -2.18
C THR A 238 -2.77 6.77 -1.27
N PHE A 239 -3.99 6.32 -1.56
CA PHE A 239 -5.15 6.56 -0.73
C PHE A 239 -4.91 6.08 0.71
N THR A 240 -4.47 4.83 0.90
CA THR A 240 -4.23 4.24 2.21
C THR A 240 -3.12 5.00 2.96
N GLY A 241 -2.00 5.30 2.32
CA GLY A 241 -0.90 6.07 2.91
C GLY A 241 -1.34 7.45 3.40
N TYR A 242 -2.17 8.15 2.62
CA TYR A 242 -2.74 9.45 3.01
C TYR A 242 -3.74 9.34 4.15
N VAL A 243 -4.59 8.28 4.18
CA VAL A 243 -5.51 8.05 5.31
C VAL A 243 -4.73 7.85 6.60
N ILE A 244 -3.76 6.93 6.62
CA ILE A 244 -2.98 6.62 7.84
C ILE A 244 -2.16 7.82 8.31
N ALA A 245 -1.57 8.60 7.40
CA ALA A 245 -0.86 9.83 7.78
C ALA A 245 -1.82 10.91 8.30
N GLY A 246 -3.03 11.00 7.74
CA GLY A 246 -4.06 11.92 8.22
C GLY A 246 -4.46 11.63 9.67
N ILE A 247 -4.77 10.36 9.97
CA ILE A 247 -5.14 9.95 11.34
C ILE A 247 -3.95 9.99 12.31
N ASP A 248 -2.71 9.73 11.84
CA ASP A 248 -1.49 9.91 12.64
C ASP A 248 -1.29 11.38 13.07
N ARG A 249 -1.64 12.31 12.19
CA ARG A 249 -1.61 13.76 12.46
C ARG A 249 -2.82 14.27 13.27
N GLY A 250 -3.74 13.39 13.68
CA GLY A 250 -4.91 13.72 14.48
C GLY A 250 -6.10 14.25 13.68
N LEU A 251 -6.13 14.08 12.36
CA LEU A 251 -7.31 14.42 11.56
C LEU A 251 -8.47 13.47 11.87
N PRO A 252 -9.72 13.97 12.00
CA PRO A 252 -10.89 13.11 11.99
C PRO A 252 -10.95 12.28 10.71
N MET A 253 -11.42 11.03 10.80
CA MET A 253 -11.49 10.09 9.67
C MET A 253 -12.10 10.69 8.39
N PRO A 254 -13.22 11.44 8.44
CA PRO A 254 -13.77 12.07 7.24
C PRO A 254 -12.81 13.06 6.55
N GLN A 255 -11.99 13.77 7.31
CA GLN A 255 -11.00 14.71 6.75
C GLN A 255 -9.80 13.96 6.17
N ALA A 256 -9.32 12.91 6.85
CA ALA A 256 -8.26 12.04 6.34
C ALA A 256 -8.67 11.39 5.02
N ILE A 257 -9.90 10.84 4.92
CA ILE A 257 -10.45 10.28 3.69
C ILE A 257 -10.56 11.34 2.59
N ALA A 258 -11.09 12.53 2.90
CA ALA A 258 -11.21 13.59 1.88
C ALA A 258 -9.85 14.01 1.32
N GLN A 259 -8.81 14.09 2.16
CA GLN A 259 -7.43 14.38 1.73
C GLN A 259 -6.86 13.23 0.88
N ALA A 260 -7.08 11.99 1.28
CA ALA A 260 -6.64 10.79 0.56
C ALA A 260 -7.31 10.66 -0.82
N MET A 261 -8.60 10.99 -0.92
CA MET A 261 -9.33 11.02 -2.19
C MET A 261 -8.73 12.04 -3.18
N ARG A 262 -8.32 13.22 -2.69
CA ARG A 262 -7.65 14.23 -3.51
C ARG A 262 -6.28 13.72 -4.01
N ALA A 263 -5.50 13.12 -3.12
CA ALA A 263 -4.20 12.55 -3.47
C ALA A 263 -4.32 11.45 -4.52
N ALA A 264 -5.24 10.51 -4.35
CA ALA A 264 -5.50 9.46 -5.31
C ALA A 264 -5.98 10.02 -6.67
N ALA A 265 -6.83 11.06 -6.67
CA ALA A 265 -7.29 11.71 -7.90
C ALA A 265 -6.14 12.39 -8.67
N ILE A 266 -5.19 13.02 -8.00
CA ILE A 266 -3.99 13.57 -8.65
C ILE A 266 -3.12 12.44 -9.20
N MET A 267 -2.87 11.41 -8.40
CA MET A 267 -1.99 10.31 -8.78
C MET A 267 -2.44 9.63 -10.07
N VAL A 268 -3.72 9.29 -10.20
CA VAL A 268 -4.23 8.58 -11.40
C VAL A 268 -4.11 9.39 -12.71
N THR A 269 -3.79 10.67 -12.64
CA THR A 269 -3.53 11.51 -13.82
C THR A 269 -2.06 11.49 -14.29
N ARG A 270 -1.20 10.70 -13.63
CA ARG A 270 0.24 10.63 -13.86
C ARG A 270 0.64 9.19 -14.16
N HIS A 271 1.65 8.96 -15.01
CA HIS A 271 2.22 7.63 -15.24
C HIS A 271 3.23 7.27 -14.15
N GLY A 272 3.13 6.08 -13.58
CA GLY A 272 4.07 5.54 -12.62
C GLY A 272 3.46 5.27 -11.24
N THR A 273 4.29 4.82 -10.31
CA THR A 273 3.89 4.40 -8.96
C THR A 273 4.44 5.36 -7.89
N ALA A 274 5.45 4.97 -7.12
CA ALA A 274 5.98 5.78 -6.02
C ALA A 274 6.45 7.18 -6.42
N ASP A 275 7.03 7.32 -7.62
CA ASP A 275 7.61 8.58 -8.11
C ASP A 275 6.58 9.70 -8.28
N VAL A 276 5.34 9.35 -8.62
CA VAL A 276 4.28 10.29 -9.01
C VAL A 276 3.24 10.55 -7.92
N ILE A 277 3.37 9.92 -6.77
CA ILE A 277 2.53 10.20 -5.61
C ILE A 277 2.65 11.71 -5.29
N PRO A 278 1.55 12.46 -5.19
CA PRO A 278 1.60 13.89 -4.89
C PRO A 278 2.14 14.14 -3.47
N ASP A 279 2.70 15.31 -3.23
CA ASP A 279 2.98 15.77 -1.89
C ASP A 279 1.77 16.49 -1.27
N LEU A 280 1.87 16.82 0.02
CA LEU A 280 0.77 17.47 0.74
C LEU A 280 0.39 18.83 0.14
N LYS A 281 1.37 19.57 -0.40
CA LYS A 281 1.16 20.87 -1.04
C LYS A 281 0.38 20.70 -2.34
N ASP A 282 0.77 19.74 -3.19
CA ASP A 282 0.03 19.40 -4.43
C ASP A 282 -1.45 19.14 -4.10
N VAL A 283 -1.70 18.34 -3.03
CA VAL A 283 -3.06 17.97 -2.61
C VAL A 283 -3.86 19.16 -2.10
N GLN A 284 -3.23 20.11 -1.41
CA GLN A 284 -3.89 21.31 -0.88
C GLN A 284 -4.21 22.32 -1.99
N GLU A 285 -3.32 22.46 -2.98
CA GLU A 285 -3.44 23.44 -4.08
C GLU A 285 -4.30 22.92 -5.26
N ALA A 286 -4.55 21.61 -5.35
CA ALA A 286 -5.31 21.03 -6.45
C ALA A 286 -6.74 21.58 -6.52
N GLN A 287 -7.17 21.94 -7.72
CA GLN A 287 -8.56 22.32 -8.04
C GLN A 287 -9.18 21.22 -8.92
N PHE A 288 -10.34 20.70 -8.52
CA PHE A 288 -11.08 19.65 -9.21
C PHE A 288 -12.46 20.15 -9.64
#